data_3c6e7cc22b2a1974c4b8cccc649fec24
#
_entry.id   3c6e7cc22b2a1974c4b8cccc649fec24
#
_cell.length_a   1.000
_cell.length_b   1.000
_cell.length_c   1.000
_cell.angle_alpha   90.00
_cell.angle_beta   90.00
_cell.angle_gamma   90.00
#
_symmetry.space_group_name_H-M   'P 1'
#
loop_
_entity.id
_entity.type
_entity.pdbx_description
1 polymer ?
#
loop_
_entity_poly.entity_id
_entity_poly.type
_entity_poly.pdbx_seq_one_letter_code
_entity_poly.pdbx_strand_id
1 'polypeptide(L)'
;MHFNRFGLAFDYPDNWSIDTDDSQDRYAAVTVYSPEGGFWSVSGHAAGGDPAELAQAVLDQMRKDYQDLDNEPAADVVAGHSLTGLDMNFYCLDLTNTAQVRTLETSDAIYLFICQAEDREWERVSPVFAAITTSFVAVIPDE
;
A
#
# COMPACT_ATOMS: atom_id res chain seq x y z
N MET A 1 -8.29 -2.91 -15.75
CA MET A 1 -8.24 -4.34 -15.41
C MET A 1 -8.76 -4.55 -13.99
N HIS A 2 -9.40 -5.66 -13.78
CA HIS A 2 -9.93 -6.02 -12.47
C HIS A 2 -9.18 -7.23 -11.92
N PHE A 3 -8.70 -7.15 -10.69
CA PHE A 3 -8.06 -8.25 -10.01
C PHE A 3 -8.99 -8.78 -8.92
N ASN A 4 -9.13 -10.11 -8.83
CA ASN A 4 -9.96 -10.73 -7.81
C ASN A 4 -9.43 -12.13 -7.51
N ARG A 5 -8.46 -12.23 -6.58
CA ARG A 5 -7.87 -13.49 -6.14
C ARG A 5 -7.44 -13.36 -4.68
N PHE A 6 -7.35 -14.46 -3.98
CA PHE A 6 -6.86 -14.53 -2.59
C PHE A 6 -7.66 -13.67 -1.60
N GLY A 7 -8.94 -13.42 -1.90
CA GLY A 7 -9.74 -12.52 -1.08
C GLY A 7 -9.43 -11.04 -1.26
N LEU A 8 -8.66 -10.68 -2.29
CA LEU A 8 -8.28 -9.31 -2.60
C LEU A 8 -8.90 -8.93 -3.94
N ALA A 9 -9.59 -7.80 -4.00
CA ALA A 9 -10.25 -7.34 -5.23
C ALA A 9 -10.05 -5.84 -5.40
N PHE A 10 -9.60 -5.44 -6.58
CA PHE A 10 -9.40 -4.02 -6.91
C PHE A 10 -9.27 -3.83 -8.42
N ASP A 11 -9.37 -2.59 -8.84
CA ASP A 11 -9.17 -2.20 -10.23
C ASP A 11 -7.82 -1.49 -10.39
N TYR A 12 -7.14 -1.74 -11.51
CA TYR A 12 -5.86 -1.10 -11.82
C TYR A 12 -5.75 -0.84 -13.33
N PRO A 13 -4.89 0.13 -13.76
CA PRO A 13 -4.74 0.42 -15.18
C PRO A 13 -4.21 -0.78 -15.97
N ASP A 14 -4.71 -0.98 -17.19
CA ASP A 14 -4.35 -2.14 -18.00
C ASP A 14 -2.91 -2.08 -18.52
N ASN A 15 -2.28 -0.90 -18.50
CA ASN A 15 -0.87 -0.77 -18.90
C ASN A 15 0.11 -0.88 -17.72
N TRP A 16 -0.39 -1.16 -16.51
CA TRP A 16 0.46 -1.46 -15.36
C TRP A 16 0.62 -2.97 -15.24
N SER A 17 1.77 -3.42 -14.77
CA SER A 17 2.01 -4.85 -14.58
C SER A 17 1.68 -5.26 -13.16
N ILE A 18 1.29 -6.52 -12.99
CA ILE A 18 0.88 -7.06 -11.70
C ILE A 18 1.75 -8.26 -11.34
N ASP A 19 2.13 -8.34 -10.07
CA ASP A 19 2.89 -9.45 -9.53
C ASP A 19 2.19 -9.95 -8.27
N THR A 20 2.02 -11.26 -8.18
CA THR A 20 1.36 -11.87 -7.03
C THR A 20 2.36 -12.70 -6.27
N ASP A 21 2.43 -12.49 -4.96
CA ASP A 21 3.16 -13.36 -4.07
C ASP A 21 2.16 -14.35 -3.49
N ASP A 22 2.04 -15.50 -4.14
CA ASP A 22 1.16 -16.59 -3.69
C ASP A 22 1.94 -17.65 -2.93
N SER A 23 3.12 -17.29 -2.43
CA SER A 23 3.85 -18.16 -1.52
C SER A 23 2.88 -18.59 -0.41
N GLN A 24 2.98 -19.82 -0.01
CA GLN A 24 2.01 -20.56 0.81
C GLN A 24 1.69 -19.92 2.14
N ASP A 25 2.08 -18.71 2.34
CA ASP A 25 1.70 -17.98 3.53
C ASP A 25 0.24 -17.55 3.43
N ARG A 26 -0.44 -17.61 4.53
CA ARG A 26 -1.79 -17.11 4.68
C ARG A 26 -1.89 -15.61 4.42
N TYR A 27 -0.78 -14.93 4.13
CA TYR A 27 -0.70 -13.50 3.87
C TYR A 27 -0.36 -13.28 2.41
N ALA A 28 -1.38 -13.41 1.56
CA ALA A 28 -1.20 -13.11 0.15
C ALA A 28 -0.87 -11.62 -0.02
N ALA A 29 0.07 -11.33 -0.91
CA ALA A 29 0.42 -9.97 -1.26
C ALA A 29 0.35 -9.81 -2.78
N VAL A 30 -0.15 -8.66 -3.21
CA VAL A 30 -0.26 -8.32 -4.64
C VAL A 30 0.35 -6.96 -4.85
N THR A 31 1.21 -6.84 -5.86
CA THR A 31 1.87 -5.58 -6.20
C THR A 31 1.56 -5.22 -7.64
N VAL A 32 1.24 -3.96 -7.88
CA VAL A 32 0.99 -3.41 -9.21
C VAL A 32 2.07 -2.36 -9.47
N TYR A 33 2.74 -2.46 -10.63
CA TYR A 33 3.84 -1.57 -11.00
C TYR A 33 3.43 -0.63 -12.10
N SER A 34 3.74 0.67 -11.92
CA SER A 34 3.60 1.64 -13.00
C SER A 34 4.68 1.42 -14.06
N PRO A 35 4.49 1.94 -15.29
CA PRO A 35 5.51 1.79 -16.34
C PRO A 35 6.86 2.39 -15.97
N GLU A 36 6.92 3.37 -15.07
CA GLU A 36 8.15 4.05 -14.69
C GLU A 36 8.76 3.51 -13.38
N GLY A 37 8.17 2.46 -12.81
CA GLY A 37 8.76 1.78 -11.66
C GLY A 37 8.14 2.09 -10.29
N GLY A 38 7.16 2.97 -10.23
CA GLY A 38 6.38 3.14 -9.01
C GLY A 38 5.53 1.90 -8.76
N PHE A 39 5.08 1.70 -7.51
CA PHE A 39 4.26 0.53 -7.22
C PHE A 39 3.22 0.81 -6.13
N TRP A 40 2.17 0.03 -6.18
CA TRP A 40 1.12 -0.06 -5.18
C TRP A 40 0.97 -1.53 -4.79
N SER A 41 0.87 -1.82 -3.50
CA SER A 41 0.68 -3.18 -3.04
C SER A 41 -0.36 -3.26 -1.93
N VAL A 42 -1.00 -4.41 -1.84
CA VAL A 42 -1.89 -4.74 -0.73
C VAL A 42 -1.57 -6.14 -0.24
N SER A 43 -1.63 -6.32 1.08
CA SER A 43 -1.52 -7.63 1.70
C SER A 43 -2.56 -7.75 2.82
N GLY A 44 -3.06 -8.98 3.03
CA GLY A 44 -3.98 -9.29 4.10
C GLY A 44 -3.24 -9.94 5.26
N HIS A 45 -3.60 -9.56 6.48
CA HIS A 45 -2.99 -10.08 7.70
C HIS A 45 -4.09 -10.51 8.68
N ALA A 46 -3.73 -11.35 9.64
CA ALA A 46 -4.69 -11.90 10.59
C ALA A 46 -5.39 -10.81 11.38
N ALA A 47 -6.70 -10.95 11.55
CA ALA A 47 -7.50 -10.06 12.38
C ALA A 47 -7.05 -10.14 13.83
N GLY A 48 -7.27 -9.04 14.57
CA GLY A 48 -6.95 -8.99 16.00
C GLY A 48 -5.56 -8.52 16.33
N GLY A 49 -4.70 -8.30 15.32
CA GLY A 49 -3.39 -7.70 15.54
C GLY A 49 -3.48 -6.19 15.70
N ASP A 50 -2.33 -5.56 15.79
CA ASP A 50 -2.23 -4.10 15.93
C ASP A 50 -1.80 -3.48 14.59
N PRO A 51 -2.69 -2.70 13.93
CA PRO A 51 -2.32 -2.05 12.68
C PRO A 51 -1.10 -1.14 12.80
N ALA A 52 -0.93 -0.47 13.95
CA ALA A 52 0.22 0.41 14.16
C ALA A 52 1.53 -0.39 14.17
N GLU A 53 1.52 -1.61 14.68
CA GLU A 53 2.71 -2.47 14.65
C GLU A 53 3.09 -2.87 13.22
N LEU A 54 2.09 -3.14 12.36
CA LEU A 54 2.35 -3.44 10.96
C LEU A 54 3.00 -2.25 10.26
N ALA A 55 2.46 -1.05 10.45
CA ALA A 55 3.02 0.15 9.85
C ALA A 55 4.44 0.41 10.38
N GLN A 56 4.66 0.22 11.68
CA GLN A 56 5.97 0.40 12.29
C GLN A 56 6.98 -0.60 11.74
N ALA A 57 6.57 -1.84 11.51
CA ALA A 57 7.47 -2.86 10.93
C ALA A 57 7.92 -2.48 9.53
N VAL A 58 7.03 -1.89 8.72
CA VAL A 58 7.41 -1.39 7.40
C VAL A 58 8.43 -0.25 7.53
N LEU A 59 8.18 0.70 8.43
CA LEU A 59 9.09 1.81 8.67
C LEU A 59 10.47 1.31 9.12
N ASP A 60 10.50 0.35 10.04
CA ASP A 60 11.76 -0.20 10.54
C ASP A 60 12.56 -0.88 9.42
N GLN A 61 11.88 -1.59 8.53
CA GLN A 61 12.53 -2.23 7.39
C GLN A 61 13.05 -1.19 6.41
N MET A 62 12.27 -0.14 6.14
CA MET A 62 12.69 0.93 5.24
C MET A 62 13.91 1.68 5.78
N ARG A 63 13.97 1.89 7.09
CA ARG A 63 15.12 2.56 7.72
C ARG A 63 16.41 1.79 7.60
N LYS A 64 16.35 0.47 7.49
CA LYS A 64 17.55 -0.34 7.25
C LYS A 64 18.16 -0.06 5.88
N ASP A 65 17.30 0.22 4.89
CA ASP A 65 17.73 0.46 3.52
C ASP A 65 18.00 1.95 3.26
N TYR A 66 17.30 2.84 3.96
CA TYR A 66 17.34 4.30 3.72
C TYR A 66 17.51 5.01 5.06
N GLN A 67 18.75 5.27 5.45
CA GLN A 67 19.08 5.79 6.78
C GLN A 67 18.55 7.19 7.05
N ASP A 68 18.44 8.02 6.00
CA ASP A 68 17.99 9.40 6.12
C ASP A 68 16.48 9.55 5.84
N LEU A 69 15.71 8.50 6.10
CA LEU A 69 14.28 8.51 5.83
C LEU A 69 13.54 9.39 6.85
N ASP A 70 12.76 10.32 6.31
CA ASP A 70 11.81 11.11 7.11
C ASP A 70 10.45 10.44 7.10
N ASN A 71 9.73 10.54 8.20
CA ASN A 71 8.37 9.99 8.28
C ASN A 71 7.49 10.85 9.15
N GLU A 72 6.18 10.75 8.90
CA GLU A 72 5.16 11.39 9.73
C GLU A 72 3.89 10.55 9.75
N PRO A 73 3.11 10.60 10.84
CA PRO A 73 1.83 9.90 10.89
C PRO A 73 0.85 10.48 9.87
N ALA A 74 0.00 9.62 9.34
CA ALA A 74 -1.00 10.03 8.37
C ALA A 74 -2.28 9.22 8.56
N ALA A 75 -3.40 9.81 8.14
CA ALA A 75 -4.69 9.14 8.18
C ALA A 75 -5.54 9.66 7.02
N ASP A 76 -6.32 8.75 6.43
CA ASP A 76 -7.23 9.06 5.34
C ASP A 76 -8.58 8.43 5.59
N VAL A 77 -9.62 9.00 4.99
CA VAL A 77 -10.92 8.35 4.91
C VAL A 77 -11.16 7.98 3.44
N VAL A 78 -11.35 6.70 3.18
CA VAL A 78 -11.50 6.17 1.82
C VAL A 78 -12.77 5.33 1.79
N ALA A 79 -13.73 5.70 0.93
CA ALA A 79 -15.00 4.98 0.80
C ALA A 79 -15.68 4.72 2.15
N GLY A 80 -15.61 5.68 3.07
CA GLY A 80 -16.23 5.59 4.39
C GLY A 80 -15.42 4.86 5.45
N HIS A 81 -14.24 4.35 5.11
CA HIS A 81 -13.37 3.65 6.05
C HIS A 81 -12.17 4.50 6.43
N SER A 82 -11.75 4.41 7.70
CA SER A 82 -10.56 5.12 8.18
C SER A 82 -9.31 4.26 7.96
N LEU A 83 -8.33 4.82 7.28
CA LEU A 83 -7.02 4.21 7.08
C LEU A 83 -5.98 5.03 7.84
N THR A 84 -5.10 4.36 8.55
CA THR A 84 -4.04 5.03 9.31
C THR A 84 -2.68 4.48 8.91
N GLY A 85 -1.64 5.27 9.08
CA GLY A 85 -0.30 4.83 8.75
C GLY A 85 0.73 5.95 8.80
N LEU A 86 1.64 5.90 7.84
CA LEU A 86 2.80 6.79 7.79
C LEU A 86 3.05 7.25 6.37
N ASP A 87 3.46 8.50 6.23
CA ASP A 87 4.04 9.01 5.00
C ASP A 87 5.56 9.07 5.17
N MET A 88 6.29 8.69 4.14
CA MET A 88 7.75 8.61 4.19
C MET A 88 8.37 9.30 2.99
N ASN A 89 9.53 9.93 3.21
CA ASN A 89 10.33 10.55 2.16
C ASN A 89 11.78 10.13 2.36
N PHE A 90 12.47 9.76 1.28
CA PHE A 90 13.82 9.25 1.38
C PHE A 90 14.57 9.39 0.06
N TYR A 91 15.89 9.20 0.11
CA TYR A 91 16.75 9.20 -1.07
C TYR A 91 17.08 7.77 -1.48
N CYS A 92 17.01 7.50 -2.78
CA CYS A 92 17.45 6.25 -3.36
C CYS A 92 18.21 6.58 -4.64
N LEU A 93 19.50 6.24 -4.69
CA LEU A 93 20.36 6.54 -5.84
C LEU A 93 20.31 8.04 -6.22
N ASP A 94 20.40 8.91 -5.24
CA ASP A 94 20.36 10.37 -5.37
C ASP A 94 19.03 10.92 -5.89
N LEU A 95 17.98 10.11 -5.93
CA LEU A 95 16.63 10.54 -6.31
C LEU A 95 15.74 10.55 -5.06
N THR A 96 14.92 11.59 -4.95
CA THR A 96 13.95 11.65 -3.86
C THR A 96 12.74 10.79 -4.18
N ASN A 97 12.25 10.10 -3.16
CA ASN A 97 11.13 9.17 -3.25
C ASN A 97 10.10 9.48 -2.18
N THR A 98 8.85 9.20 -2.49
CA THR A 98 7.74 9.26 -1.53
C THR A 98 7.12 7.88 -1.42
N ALA A 99 6.84 7.45 -0.21
CA ALA A 99 6.12 6.21 0.06
C ALA A 99 5.02 6.49 1.08
N GLN A 100 3.93 5.75 0.95
CA GLN A 100 2.81 5.82 1.91
C GLN A 100 2.48 4.41 2.36
N VAL A 101 2.29 4.27 3.67
CA VAL A 101 1.83 3.03 4.29
C VAL A 101 0.48 3.34 4.91
N ARG A 102 -0.51 2.51 4.62
CA ARG A 102 -1.84 2.64 5.22
C ARG A 102 -2.31 1.28 5.70
N THR A 103 -3.07 1.25 6.77
CA THR A 103 -3.70 0.04 7.28
C THR A 103 -5.19 0.24 7.40
N LEU A 104 -5.94 -0.82 7.11
CA LEU A 104 -7.38 -0.87 7.30
C LEU A 104 -7.70 -2.09 8.14
N GLU A 105 -8.27 -1.86 9.32
CA GLU A 105 -8.66 -2.94 10.23
C GLU A 105 -10.13 -3.30 10.00
N THR A 106 -10.39 -4.59 9.76
CA THR A 106 -11.74 -5.13 9.67
C THR A 106 -11.89 -6.30 10.64
N SER A 107 -13.09 -6.81 10.80
CA SER A 107 -13.30 -7.99 11.64
C SER A 107 -12.64 -9.24 11.08
N ASP A 108 -12.42 -9.29 9.75
CA ASP A 108 -11.88 -10.47 9.08
C ASP A 108 -10.37 -10.42 8.90
N ALA A 109 -9.80 -9.23 8.79
CA ALA A 109 -8.37 -9.09 8.47
C ALA A 109 -7.90 -7.66 8.72
N ILE A 110 -6.58 -7.50 8.74
CA ILE A 110 -5.96 -6.18 8.64
C ILE A 110 -5.32 -6.12 7.25
N TYR A 111 -5.70 -5.11 6.47
CA TYR A 111 -5.12 -4.90 5.14
C TYR A 111 -4.03 -3.86 5.22
N LEU A 112 -2.90 -4.16 4.61
CA LEU A 112 -1.74 -3.27 4.58
C LEU A 112 -1.54 -2.81 3.13
N PHE A 113 -1.53 -1.50 2.93
CA PHE A 113 -1.31 -0.87 1.63
C PHE A 113 0.02 -0.15 1.66
N ILE A 114 0.85 -0.35 0.63
CA ILE A 114 2.11 0.36 0.48
C ILE A 114 2.16 0.86 -0.96
N CYS A 115 2.45 2.15 -1.14
CA CYS A 115 2.73 2.68 -2.46
C CYS A 115 3.97 3.56 -2.40
N GLN A 116 4.71 3.59 -3.51
CA GLN A 116 5.99 4.28 -3.59
C GLN A 116 6.28 4.68 -5.02
N ALA A 117 6.86 5.87 -5.18
CA ALA A 117 7.36 6.32 -6.47
C ALA A 117 8.42 7.40 -6.25
N GLU A 118 9.27 7.59 -7.27
CA GLU A 118 10.16 8.75 -7.29
C GLU A 118 9.32 10.03 -7.33
N ASP A 119 9.81 11.11 -6.70
CA ASP A 119 9.04 12.34 -6.61
C ASP A 119 8.69 12.92 -7.98
N ARG A 120 9.58 12.75 -8.97
CA ARG A 120 9.29 13.21 -10.34
C ARG A 120 8.15 12.47 -11.01
N GLU A 121 7.82 11.27 -10.53
CA GLU A 121 6.68 10.48 -11.02
C GLU A 121 5.44 10.68 -10.14
N TRP A 122 5.62 11.06 -8.90
CA TRP A 122 4.59 11.02 -7.86
C TRP A 122 3.31 11.76 -8.24
N GLU A 123 3.43 12.94 -8.84
CA GLU A 123 2.23 13.71 -9.20
C GLU A 123 1.35 12.99 -10.22
N ARG A 124 1.97 12.20 -11.10
CA ARG A 124 1.22 11.46 -12.11
C ARG A 124 0.60 10.18 -11.55
N VAL A 125 1.29 9.49 -10.65
CA VAL A 125 0.87 8.17 -10.20
C VAL A 125 0.11 8.20 -8.87
N SER A 126 0.29 9.21 -8.03
CA SER A 126 -0.41 9.24 -6.75
C SER A 126 -1.94 9.23 -6.90
N PRO A 127 -2.55 9.95 -7.86
CA PRO A 127 -4.00 9.80 -8.06
C PRO A 127 -4.40 8.39 -8.49
N VAL A 128 -3.54 7.70 -9.24
CA VAL A 128 -3.80 6.32 -9.65
C VAL A 128 -3.71 5.39 -8.45
N PHE A 129 -2.70 5.55 -7.61
CA PHE A 129 -2.60 4.78 -6.36
C PHE A 129 -3.84 4.98 -5.50
N ALA A 130 -4.31 6.22 -5.37
CA ALA A 130 -5.52 6.53 -4.60
C ALA A 130 -6.74 5.85 -5.20
N ALA A 131 -6.85 5.83 -6.52
CA ALA A 131 -7.97 5.18 -7.20
C ALA A 131 -7.95 3.66 -7.00
N ILE A 132 -6.77 3.05 -7.03
CA ILE A 132 -6.66 1.60 -6.78
C ILE A 132 -7.09 1.29 -5.35
N THR A 133 -6.59 2.05 -4.38
CA THR A 133 -6.97 1.89 -2.97
C THR A 133 -8.48 2.05 -2.81
N THR A 134 -9.07 3.08 -3.43
CA THR A 134 -10.50 3.32 -3.34
C THR A 134 -11.30 2.14 -3.90
N SER A 135 -10.87 1.58 -5.03
CA SER A 135 -11.57 0.43 -5.62
C SER A 135 -11.51 -0.79 -4.70
N PHE A 136 -10.40 -0.99 -3.99
CA PHE A 136 -10.27 -2.07 -3.03
C PHE A 136 -11.19 -1.85 -1.82
N VAL A 137 -11.12 -0.67 -1.22
CA VAL A 137 -11.85 -0.36 0.01
C VAL A 137 -13.36 -0.31 -0.24
N ALA A 138 -13.79 0.14 -1.41
CA ALA A 138 -15.20 0.30 -1.74
C ALA A 138 -16.00 -1.02 -1.68
N VAL A 139 -15.34 -2.16 -1.85
CA VAL A 139 -16.01 -3.47 -1.78
C VAL A 139 -15.89 -4.13 -0.41
N ILE A 140 -15.22 -3.49 0.55
CA ILE A 140 -15.14 -3.98 1.92
C ILE A 140 -16.43 -3.59 2.64
N PRO A 141 -17.13 -4.54 3.29
CA PRO A 141 -18.36 -4.20 3.99
C PRO A 141 -18.12 -3.23 5.16
N ASP A 142 -19.11 -2.37 5.38
CA ASP A 142 -19.13 -1.56 6.59
C ASP A 142 -19.38 -2.46 7.80
N GLU A 143 -18.74 -2.14 8.91
CA GLU A 143 -18.86 -2.92 10.13
C GLU A 143 -19.47 -2.12 11.27
#